data_44cf3461e297da3d8f84a164fda83b18
#
_entry.id   44cf3461e297da3d8f84a164fda83b18
#
_cell.length_a   1.000
_cell.length_b   1.000
_cell.length_c   1.000
_cell.angle_alpha   90.00
_cell.angle_beta   90.00
_cell.angle_gamma   90.00
#
_symmetry.space_group_name_H-M   'P 1'
#
loop_
_entity.id
_entity.type
_entity.pdbx_description
1 polymer ?
#
loop_
_entity_poly.entity_id
_entity_poly.type
_entity_poly.pdbx_seq_one_letter_code
_entity_poly.pdbx_strand_id
1 'polypeptide(L)'
;VLFMAFIAGTFVVIGKNKLPETKAFDVGDYQYYIDKFPSEDNLGFISDSIDLLKKVEVIWINQYGERIKKQKPYQVFYDKANGIWLVQGTLRSNMTGGVANILVDNDTGRVLALWHDK
;
A
#
# COMPACT_ATOMS: atom_id res chain seq x y z
N VAL A 1 -18.62 7.25 31.71
CA VAL A 1 -18.81 8.54 31.18
C VAL A 1 -17.57 9.06 30.54
N LEU A 2 -16.46 8.91 31.15
CA LEU A 2 -15.38 9.37 30.51
C LEU A 2 -15.06 8.66 29.29
N PHE A 3 -15.46 7.43 29.16
CA PHE A 3 -15.14 6.80 28.02
C PHE A 3 -15.92 7.24 26.87
N MET A 4 -16.89 8.01 27.15
CA MET A 4 -17.67 8.56 26.17
C MET A 4 -16.83 9.45 25.37
N ALA A 5 -16.05 10.20 26.06
CA ALA A 5 -15.23 11.16 25.43
C ALA A 5 -14.27 10.42 24.53
N PHE A 6 -13.90 9.28 24.97
CA PHE A 6 -13.00 8.52 24.26
C PHE A 6 -13.60 8.13 22.92
N ILE A 7 -14.85 7.78 22.90
CA ILE A 7 -15.49 7.43 21.73
C ILE A 7 -15.57 8.60 20.82
N ALA A 8 -15.87 9.72 21.37
CA ALA A 8 -15.99 10.92 20.57
C ALA A 8 -14.64 11.17 19.94
N GLY A 9 -13.61 10.99 20.69
CA GLY A 9 -12.31 11.22 20.17
C GLY A 9 -12.01 10.29 19.03
N THR A 10 -12.57 9.13 19.09
CA THR A 10 -12.30 8.17 18.08
C THR A 10 -12.76 8.60 16.73
N PHE A 11 -13.97 9.09 16.62
CA PHE A 11 -14.40 9.39 15.30
C PHE A 11 -13.99 10.78 14.86
N VAL A 12 -13.47 11.55 15.69
CA VAL A 12 -13.02 12.84 15.31
C VAL A 12 -11.93 12.76 14.27
N VAL A 13 -11.08 11.77 14.38
CA VAL A 13 -10.00 11.67 13.48
C VAL A 13 -10.37 11.21 12.12
N ILE A 14 -11.54 10.76 11.95
CA ILE A 14 -11.96 10.27 10.69
C ILE A 14 -11.84 11.26 9.57
N GLY A 15 -12.09 12.49 9.79
CA GLY A 15 -12.10 13.47 8.73
C GLY A 15 -10.84 13.54 7.92
N LYS A 16 -9.70 13.66 8.57
CA LYS A 16 -8.46 13.83 7.84
C LYS A 16 -7.62 12.59 7.75
N ASN A 17 -7.67 11.78 8.76
CA ASN A 17 -6.79 10.61 8.83
C ASN A 17 -7.54 9.32 8.65
N LYS A 18 -8.57 9.37 7.83
CA LYS A 18 -9.34 8.20 7.56
C LYS A 18 -8.49 7.14 6.92
N LEU A 19 -8.60 5.91 7.39
CA LEU A 19 -7.87 4.80 6.81
C LEU A 19 -8.40 4.52 5.41
N PRO A 20 -7.53 4.17 4.48
CA PRO A 20 -7.98 3.84 3.15
C PRO A 20 -8.78 2.55 3.19
N GLU A 21 -9.68 2.40 2.24
CA GLU A 21 -10.43 1.17 2.10
C GLU A 21 -9.45 0.06 1.75
N THR A 22 -9.57 -1.08 2.40
CA THR A 22 -8.71 -2.23 2.12
C THR A 22 -9.56 -3.29 1.44
N LYS A 23 -9.16 -3.68 0.24
CA LYS A 23 -9.86 -4.66 -0.55
C LYS A 23 -9.17 -6.01 -0.41
N ALA A 24 -9.87 -7.08 -0.76
CA ALA A 24 -9.28 -8.41 -0.71
C ALA A 24 -8.60 -8.74 -2.04
N PHE A 25 -7.60 -9.58 -2.00
CA PHE A 25 -6.97 -10.11 -3.21
C PHE A 25 -6.29 -11.43 -2.87
N ASP A 26 -5.85 -12.16 -3.89
CA ASP A 26 -5.16 -13.42 -3.72
C ASP A 26 -3.75 -13.27 -4.28
N VAL A 27 -2.75 -13.41 -3.42
CA VAL A 27 -1.36 -13.24 -3.85
C VAL A 27 -0.97 -14.29 -4.89
N GLY A 28 -1.64 -15.43 -4.92
CA GLY A 28 -1.37 -16.44 -5.93
C GLY A 28 -1.55 -15.93 -7.35
N ASP A 29 -2.44 -14.98 -7.55
CA ASP A 29 -2.65 -14.39 -8.88
C ASP A 29 -1.47 -13.53 -9.31
N TYR A 30 -0.56 -13.24 -8.38
CA TYR A 30 0.57 -12.35 -8.63
C TYR A 30 1.91 -13.07 -8.63
N GLN A 31 1.90 -14.40 -8.65
CA GLN A 31 3.15 -15.16 -8.62
C GLN A 31 4.11 -14.77 -9.76
N TYR A 32 3.57 -14.48 -10.92
CA TYR A 32 4.38 -14.05 -12.06
C TYR A 32 5.23 -12.81 -11.69
N TYR A 33 4.63 -11.87 -10.98
CA TYR A 33 5.34 -10.64 -10.62
C TYR A 33 6.38 -10.88 -9.53
N ILE A 34 6.09 -11.79 -8.61
CA ILE A 34 7.05 -12.14 -7.57
C ILE A 34 8.28 -12.79 -8.21
N ASP A 35 8.06 -13.63 -9.20
CA ASP A 35 9.15 -14.31 -9.87
C ASP A 35 9.95 -13.37 -10.77
N LYS A 36 9.28 -12.40 -11.39
CA LYS A 36 9.92 -11.57 -12.40
C LYS A 36 10.53 -10.28 -11.84
N PHE A 37 9.93 -9.74 -10.79
CA PHE A 37 10.35 -8.44 -10.25
C PHE A 37 10.66 -8.49 -8.75
N PRO A 38 11.47 -9.44 -8.28
CA PRO A 38 11.76 -9.54 -6.86
C PRO A 38 12.48 -8.28 -6.38
N SER A 39 12.36 -7.98 -5.11
CA SER A 39 13.00 -6.83 -4.51
C SER A 39 13.72 -7.24 -3.24
N GLU A 40 14.78 -6.51 -2.93
CA GLU A 40 15.54 -6.73 -1.70
C GLU A 40 15.11 -5.73 -0.62
N ASP A 41 14.15 -4.87 -0.92
CA ASP A 41 13.71 -3.86 0.04
C ASP A 41 12.94 -4.46 1.20
N ASN A 42 12.95 -3.76 2.31
CA ASN A 42 12.21 -4.17 3.51
C ASN A 42 11.66 -2.93 4.18
N LEU A 43 10.35 -2.93 4.45
CA LEU A 43 9.70 -1.78 5.08
C LEU A 43 9.79 -1.82 6.61
N GLY A 44 10.23 -2.95 7.18
CA GLY A 44 10.22 -3.12 8.62
C GLY A 44 8.80 -3.31 9.14
N PHE A 45 8.60 -3.00 10.40
CA PHE A 45 7.30 -3.17 11.05
C PHE A 45 6.24 -2.26 10.42
N ILE A 46 5.08 -2.80 10.15
CA ILE A 46 3.96 -2.06 9.57
C ILE A 46 2.87 -2.00 10.62
N SER A 47 2.57 -0.81 11.12
CA SER A 47 1.60 -0.66 12.19
C SER A 47 0.16 -0.65 11.69
N ASP A 48 -0.09 -0.07 10.51
CA ASP A 48 -1.43 -0.03 9.92
C ASP A 48 -1.29 0.36 8.45
N SER A 49 -2.40 0.50 7.75
CA SER A 49 -2.37 0.81 6.33
C SER A 49 -1.85 2.22 6.02
N ILE A 50 -2.01 3.15 6.94
CA ILE A 50 -1.46 4.49 6.72
C ILE A 50 0.06 4.42 6.79
N ASP A 51 0.59 3.70 7.77
CA ASP A 51 2.03 3.51 7.91
C ASP A 51 2.57 2.78 6.68
N LEU A 52 1.86 1.77 6.21
CA LEU A 52 2.23 1.04 5.02
C LEU A 52 2.37 2.00 3.83
N LEU A 53 1.38 2.85 3.62
CA LEU A 53 1.39 3.76 2.47
C LEU A 53 2.55 4.75 2.53
N LYS A 54 2.88 5.24 3.73
CA LYS A 54 4.02 6.14 3.88
C LYS A 54 5.32 5.45 3.49
N LYS A 55 5.50 4.22 3.95
CA LYS A 55 6.72 3.48 3.67
C LYS A 55 6.81 3.06 2.21
N VAL A 56 5.68 2.68 1.62
CA VAL A 56 5.64 2.33 0.22
C VAL A 56 5.98 3.54 -0.65
N GLU A 57 5.46 4.71 -0.29
CA GLU A 57 5.76 5.91 -1.08
C GLU A 57 7.25 6.22 -1.09
N VAL A 58 7.94 6.02 0.03
CA VAL A 58 9.39 6.24 0.06
C VAL A 58 10.09 5.31 -0.91
N ILE A 59 9.70 4.04 -0.95
CA ILE A 59 10.31 3.08 -1.88
C ILE A 59 10.03 3.51 -3.31
N TRP A 60 8.81 3.89 -3.61
CA TRP A 60 8.43 4.29 -4.96
C TRP A 60 9.13 5.58 -5.40
N ILE A 61 9.28 6.54 -4.48
CA ILE A 61 9.99 7.78 -4.83
C ILE A 61 11.45 7.46 -5.14
N ASN A 62 12.07 6.58 -4.36
CA ASN A 62 13.46 6.21 -4.62
C ASN A 62 13.61 5.50 -5.97
N GLN A 63 12.62 4.73 -6.36
CA GLN A 63 12.68 3.95 -7.60
C GLN A 63 12.22 4.75 -8.82
N TYR A 64 11.15 5.53 -8.67
CA TYR A 64 10.50 6.18 -9.81
C TYR A 64 10.49 7.70 -9.77
N GLY A 65 10.91 8.30 -8.67
CA GLY A 65 10.93 9.76 -8.50
C GLY A 65 9.64 10.31 -7.92
N GLU A 66 9.65 11.61 -7.66
CA GLU A 66 8.54 12.30 -7.01
C GLU A 66 7.25 12.29 -7.81
N ARG A 67 7.34 12.07 -9.09
CA ARG A 67 6.17 12.07 -9.95
C ARG A 67 5.21 10.94 -9.59
N ILE A 68 5.67 9.96 -8.81
CA ILE A 68 4.81 8.87 -8.38
C ILE A 68 3.61 9.40 -7.60
N LYS A 69 3.75 10.54 -6.95
CA LYS A 69 2.66 11.14 -6.17
C LYS A 69 1.44 11.49 -7.01
N LYS A 70 1.62 11.61 -8.32
CA LYS A 70 0.50 11.86 -9.22
C LYS A 70 -0.41 10.64 -9.34
N GLN A 71 0.03 9.49 -8.84
CA GLN A 71 -0.78 8.28 -8.87
C GLN A 71 -1.62 8.10 -7.61
N LYS A 72 -1.67 9.10 -6.75
CA LYS A 72 -2.58 9.06 -5.60
C LYS A 72 -4.03 9.22 -6.06
N PRO A 73 -4.97 8.65 -5.34
CA PRO A 73 -4.80 7.92 -4.08
C PRO A 73 -4.29 6.51 -4.37
N TYR A 74 -3.41 6.03 -3.50
CA TYR A 74 -2.90 4.67 -3.63
C TYR A 74 -3.96 3.70 -3.12
N GLN A 75 -4.12 2.59 -3.79
CA GLN A 75 -5.11 1.58 -3.43
C GLN A 75 -4.47 0.46 -2.65
N VAL A 76 -5.16 -0.02 -1.62
CA VAL A 76 -4.63 -1.01 -0.70
C VAL A 76 -5.44 -2.28 -0.75
N PHE A 77 -4.76 -3.40 -0.88
CA PHE A 77 -5.37 -4.72 -0.89
C PHE A 77 -4.64 -5.61 0.11
N TYR A 78 -5.35 -6.52 0.74
CA TYR A 78 -4.75 -7.42 1.70
C TYR A 78 -5.22 -8.85 1.48
N ASP A 79 -4.26 -9.77 1.42
CA ASP A 79 -4.54 -11.20 1.33
C ASP A 79 -4.48 -11.74 2.76
N LYS A 80 -5.64 -11.92 3.35
CA LYS A 80 -5.72 -12.32 4.74
C LYS A 80 -5.17 -13.71 4.98
N ALA A 81 -5.34 -14.60 4.05
CA ALA A 81 -4.87 -15.98 4.21
C ALA A 81 -3.35 -16.07 4.23
N ASN A 82 -2.68 -15.21 3.48
CA ASN A 82 -1.23 -15.26 3.35
C ASN A 82 -0.49 -14.10 4.02
N GLY A 83 -1.23 -13.12 4.53
CA GLY A 83 -0.60 -11.98 5.22
C GLY A 83 0.22 -11.09 4.29
N ILE A 84 -0.29 -10.83 3.10
CA ILE A 84 0.42 -10.04 2.10
C ILE A 84 -0.39 -8.82 1.72
N TRP A 85 0.27 -7.67 1.66
CA TRP A 85 -0.31 -6.43 1.18
C TRP A 85 0.02 -6.23 -0.28
N LEU A 86 -0.93 -5.67 -1.03
CA LEU A 86 -0.66 -5.15 -2.36
C LEU A 86 -1.04 -3.68 -2.35
N VAL A 87 -0.15 -2.81 -2.80
CA VAL A 87 -0.45 -1.40 -2.95
C VAL A 87 -0.26 -1.04 -4.42
N GLN A 88 -1.21 -0.31 -4.97
CA GLN A 88 -1.16 0.11 -6.37
C GLN A 88 -1.46 1.60 -6.48
N GLY A 89 -0.83 2.26 -7.42
CA GLY A 89 -1.20 3.62 -7.77
C GLY A 89 -2.53 3.64 -8.49
N THR A 90 -3.06 4.83 -8.73
CA THR A 90 -4.30 5.01 -9.50
C THR A 90 -3.94 5.68 -10.82
N LEU A 91 -4.42 5.10 -11.92
CA LEU A 91 -4.23 5.68 -13.23
C LEU A 91 -5.37 6.65 -13.51
N ARG A 92 -5.04 7.90 -13.71
CA ARG A 92 -6.07 8.91 -14.00
C ARG A 92 -6.36 8.93 -15.49
N SER A 93 -7.53 9.44 -15.85
CA SER A 93 -7.97 9.43 -17.25
C SER A 93 -7.04 10.22 -18.18
N ASN A 94 -6.31 11.19 -17.63
CA ASN A 94 -5.42 12.01 -18.45
C ASN A 94 -3.98 11.50 -18.43
N MET A 95 -3.74 10.29 -17.94
CA MET A 95 -2.42 9.70 -17.86
C MET A 95 -2.35 8.47 -18.73
N THR A 96 -1.15 8.18 -19.22
CA THR A 96 -0.90 6.97 -20.01
C THR A 96 0.14 6.12 -19.30
N GLY A 97 0.27 4.90 -19.71
CA GLY A 97 1.16 3.95 -19.09
C GLY A 97 0.42 3.22 -17.99
N GLY A 98 1.05 2.60 -17.09
CA GLY A 98 0.41 1.86 -16.03
C GLY A 98 0.61 2.55 -14.69
N VAL A 99 0.55 1.77 -13.63
CA VAL A 99 0.72 2.27 -12.28
C VAL A 99 1.82 1.51 -11.56
N ALA A 100 2.32 2.10 -10.48
CA ALA A 100 3.27 1.43 -9.61
C ALA A 100 2.56 0.39 -8.78
N ASN A 101 3.24 -0.69 -8.48
CA ASN A 101 2.74 -1.81 -7.70
C ASN A 101 3.79 -2.30 -6.72
N ILE A 102 3.38 -2.83 -5.60
CA ILE A 102 4.29 -3.42 -4.64
C ILE A 102 3.57 -4.49 -3.83
N LEU A 103 4.23 -5.61 -3.57
CA LEU A 103 3.72 -6.65 -2.70
C LEU A 103 4.61 -6.70 -1.46
N VAL A 104 4.01 -6.68 -0.28
CA VAL A 104 4.73 -6.61 0.99
C VAL A 104 4.21 -7.66 1.98
N ASP A 105 5.13 -8.40 2.59
CA ASP A 105 4.79 -9.36 3.63
C ASP A 105 4.51 -8.60 4.92
N ASN A 106 3.31 -8.75 5.46
CA ASN A 106 2.93 -8.02 6.66
C ASN A 106 3.74 -8.42 7.89
N ASP A 107 4.14 -9.67 7.98
CA ASP A 107 4.83 -10.15 9.17
C ASP A 107 6.28 -9.65 9.25
N THR A 108 6.94 -9.56 8.12
CA THR A 108 8.37 -9.22 8.09
C THR A 108 8.66 -7.85 7.51
N GLY A 109 7.71 -7.26 6.78
CA GLY A 109 7.95 -6.01 6.05
C GLY A 109 8.71 -6.22 4.76
N ARG A 110 9.01 -7.46 4.41
CA ARG A 110 9.80 -7.75 3.22
C ARG A 110 9.00 -7.44 1.97
N VAL A 111 9.64 -6.80 1.00
CA VAL A 111 9.02 -6.52 -0.28
C VAL A 111 9.21 -7.73 -1.18
N LEU A 112 8.11 -8.35 -1.59
CA LEU A 112 8.16 -9.55 -2.42
C LEU A 112 8.31 -9.23 -3.89
N ALA A 113 7.75 -8.12 -4.32
CA ALA A 113 7.82 -7.70 -5.72
C ALA A 113 7.60 -6.19 -5.83
N LEU A 114 8.24 -5.58 -6.80
CA LEU A 114 8.14 -4.14 -7.04
C LEU A 114 8.18 -3.93 -8.55
N TRP A 115 7.12 -3.38 -9.12
CA TRP A 115 7.09 -3.16 -10.56
C TRP A 115 6.16 -2.01 -10.93
N HIS A 116 6.29 -1.56 -12.16
CA HIS A 116 5.43 -0.52 -12.71
C HIS A 116 4.88 -1.05 -14.02
N ASP A 117 3.56 -1.00 -14.19
CA ASP A 117 2.94 -1.44 -15.43
C ASP A 117 3.26 -0.43 -16.54
N LYS A 118 3.15 -0.84 -17.74
CA LYS A 118 3.42 0.04 -18.88
C LYS A 118 2.16 0.61 -19.48
#